data_1d72714b29eed971e2d4d9650897a6d6
#
_entry.id   1d72714b29eed971e2d4d9650897a6d6
#
_cell.length_a   1.000
_cell.length_b   1.000
_cell.length_c   1.000
_cell.angle_alpha   90.00
_cell.angle_beta   90.00
_cell.angle_gamma   90.00
#
_symmetry.space_group_name_H-M   'P 1'
#
loop_
_entity.id
_entity.type
_entity.pdbx_description
1 polymer ?
#
loop_
_entity_poly.entity_id
_entity_poly.type
_entity_poly.pdbx_seq_one_letter_code
_entity_poly.pdbx_strand_id
1 'polypeptide(L)'
;MAGGKAFYDTNVLIAFLFKEQDRFEESREILAKHMSRASSIIALHEIYYYALKLGVVDKFLAIKSRLGELVKTEGITEDICYAASELRMKYKLPEIDSLILSTAISLHYPIFYTYDADFMKINGKRINNTLIKHLG
;
A
#
# COMPACT_ATOMS: atom_id res chain seq x y z
N MET A 1 -14.48 2.50 -12.62
CA MET A 1 -15.18 3.74 -12.34
C MET A 1 -14.33 4.62 -11.44
N ALA A 2 -14.14 5.87 -11.83
CA ALA A 2 -13.46 6.82 -10.98
C ALA A 2 -14.23 6.93 -9.66
N GLY A 3 -13.54 6.94 -8.53
CA GLY A 3 -14.18 6.97 -7.23
C GLY A 3 -14.40 5.61 -6.59
N GLY A 4 -13.98 4.54 -7.24
CA GLY A 4 -14.00 3.22 -6.60
C GLY A 4 -12.99 3.10 -5.48
N LYS A 5 -13.02 1.95 -4.80
CA LYS A 5 -12.08 1.66 -3.71
C LYS A 5 -10.71 1.25 -4.25
N ALA A 6 -9.66 1.64 -3.56
CA ALA A 6 -8.30 1.23 -3.90
C ALA A 6 -7.46 1.02 -2.64
N PHE A 7 -6.50 0.11 -2.75
CA PHE A 7 -5.55 -0.19 -1.67
C PHE A 7 -4.14 0.15 -2.15
N TYR A 8 -3.38 0.82 -1.29
CA TYR A 8 -2.07 1.33 -1.66
C TYR A 8 -0.98 0.73 -0.79
N ASP A 9 0.06 0.21 -1.44
CA ASP A 9 1.27 -0.18 -0.72
C ASP A 9 1.94 1.07 -0.13
N THR A 10 2.71 0.90 0.92
CA THR A 10 3.35 2.01 1.63
C THR A 10 4.19 2.89 0.71
N ASN A 11 4.89 2.30 -0.26
CA ASN A 11 5.77 3.07 -1.14
C ASN A 11 5.02 4.10 -1.99
N VAL A 12 3.75 3.86 -2.31
CA VAL A 12 2.92 4.85 -3.02
C VAL A 12 2.63 6.03 -2.10
N LEU A 13 2.33 5.76 -0.83
CA LEU A 13 2.07 6.79 0.17
C LEU A 13 3.32 7.61 0.47
N ILE A 14 4.47 6.95 0.59
CA ILE A 14 5.74 7.62 0.83
C ILE A 14 6.08 8.55 -0.33
N ALA A 15 5.88 8.08 -1.57
CA ALA A 15 6.15 8.89 -2.76
C ALA A 15 5.38 10.21 -2.73
N PHE A 16 4.14 10.16 -2.26
CA PHE A 16 3.29 11.35 -2.17
C PHE A 16 3.61 12.20 -0.94
N LEU A 17 3.66 11.56 0.24
CA LEU A 17 3.84 12.30 1.50
C LEU A 17 5.20 12.97 1.61
N PHE A 18 6.24 12.34 1.07
CA PHE A 18 7.61 12.87 1.12
C PHE A 18 8.04 13.51 -0.19
N LYS A 19 7.11 13.66 -1.12
CA LYS A 19 7.31 14.33 -2.41
C LYS A 19 8.53 13.79 -3.16
N GLU A 20 8.58 12.48 -3.32
CA GLU A 20 9.66 11.84 -4.08
C GLU A 20 9.68 12.36 -5.52
N GLN A 21 10.82 12.85 -5.97
CA GLN A 21 10.95 13.58 -7.23
C GLN A 21 10.36 12.82 -8.44
N ASP A 22 10.69 11.54 -8.57
CA ASP A 22 10.31 10.76 -9.75
C ASP A 22 8.90 10.18 -9.69
N ARG A 23 8.31 10.12 -8.50
CA ARG A 23 7.04 9.40 -8.28
C ARG A 23 5.91 10.27 -7.75
N PHE A 24 6.21 11.51 -7.37
CA PHE A 24 5.22 12.36 -6.71
C PHE A 24 3.98 12.58 -7.57
N GLU A 25 4.17 12.96 -8.83
CA GLU A 25 3.03 13.27 -9.71
C GLU A 25 2.18 12.04 -9.99
N GLU A 26 2.79 10.91 -10.28
CA GLU A 26 2.05 9.68 -10.53
C GLU A 26 1.29 9.23 -9.27
N SER A 27 1.94 9.26 -8.10
CA SER A 27 1.28 8.86 -6.85
C SER A 27 0.13 9.79 -6.53
N ARG A 28 0.28 11.09 -6.77
CA ARG A 28 -0.79 12.06 -6.56
C ARG A 28 -2.00 11.75 -7.45
N GLU A 29 -1.77 11.45 -8.71
CA GLU A 29 -2.83 11.12 -9.65
C GLU A 29 -3.55 9.83 -9.26
N ILE A 30 -2.78 8.81 -8.87
CA ILE A 30 -3.34 7.50 -8.47
C ILE A 30 -4.17 7.64 -7.19
N LEU A 31 -3.73 8.46 -6.24
CA LEU A 31 -4.51 8.72 -5.04
C LEU A 31 -5.79 9.49 -5.34
N ALA A 32 -5.70 10.51 -6.20
CA ALA A 32 -6.85 11.33 -6.56
C ALA A 32 -7.90 10.57 -7.38
N LYS A 33 -7.49 9.51 -8.06
CA LYS A 33 -8.36 8.73 -8.93
C LYS A 33 -9.45 7.97 -8.18
N HIS A 34 -9.25 7.67 -6.91
CA HIS A 34 -10.17 6.87 -6.11
C HIS A 34 -10.68 7.65 -4.91
N MET A 35 -11.98 7.52 -4.64
CA MET A 35 -12.60 8.24 -3.53
C MET A 35 -12.45 7.51 -2.20
N SER A 36 -12.41 6.19 -2.22
CA SER A 36 -12.23 5.38 -1.02
C SER A 36 -10.85 4.73 -1.08
N ARG A 37 -10.00 5.11 -0.15
CA ARG A 37 -8.58 4.71 -0.16
C ARG A 37 -8.21 4.04 1.14
N ALA A 38 -7.40 3.00 1.05
CA ALA A 38 -6.92 2.29 2.23
C ALA A 38 -5.47 1.83 2.06
N SER A 39 -4.83 1.53 3.17
CA SER A 39 -3.53 0.91 3.22
C SER A 39 -3.46 0.01 4.45
N SER A 40 -2.37 -0.73 4.60
CA SER A 40 -2.15 -1.58 5.76
C SER A 40 -1.72 -0.75 6.96
N ILE A 41 -2.07 -1.22 8.16
CA ILE A 41 -1.52 -0.68 9.42
C ILE A 41 0.01 -0.73 9.42
N ILE A 42 0.60 -1.65 8.66
CA ILE A 42 2.06 -1.75 8.51
C ILE A 42 2.65 -0.46 7.94
N ALA A 43 1.86 0.30 7.16
CA ALA A 43 2.34 1.57 6.61
C ALA A 43 2.81 2.53 7.71
N LEU A 44 2.19 2.50 8.89
CA LEU A 44 2.63 3.35 10.00
C LEU A 44 4.05 2.99 10.44
N HIS A 45 4.35 1.69 10.51
CA HIS A 45 5.69 1.22 10.85
C HIS A 45 6.71 1.66 9.80
N GLU A 46 6.40 1.45 8.53
CA GLU A 46 7.33 1.76 7.44
C GLU A 46 7.55 3.26 7.28
N ILE A 47 6.49 4.06 7.42
CA ILE A 47 6.59 5.52 7.33
C ILE A 47 7.39 6.09 8.51
N TYR A 48 7.16 5.57 9.71
CA TYR A 48 7.92 6.00 10.89
C TYR A 48 9.40 5.67 10.72
N TYR A 49 9.70 4.46 10.26
CA TYR A 49 11.09 4.05 9.99
C TYR A 49 11.74 4.95 8.95
N TYR A 50 11.01 5.30 7.89
CA TYR A 50 11.49 6.19 6.86
C TYR A 50 11.79 7.59 7.42
N ALA A 51 10.91 8.10 8.28
CA ALA A 51 11.12 9.39 8.95
C ALA A 51 12.37 9.37 9.86
N LEU A 52 12.60 8.25 10.55
CA LEU A 52 13.82 8.08 11.35
C LEU A 52 15.07 8.13 10.47
N LYS A 53 15.06 7.42 9.34
CA LYS A 53 16.20 7.41 8.41
C LYS A 53 16.50 8.78 7.84
N LEU A 54 15.48 9.58 7.57
CA LEU A 54 15.66 10.92 7.03
C LEU A 54 15.95 11.97 8.11
N GLY A 55 15.88 11.59 9.38
CA GLY A 55 16.09 12.54 10.47
C GLY A 55 14.96 13.55 10.64
N VAL A 56 13.74 13.19 10.23
CA VAL A 56 12.56 14.08 10.30
C VAL A 56 11.48 13.55 11.21
N VAL A 57 11.85 12.72 12.19
CA VAL A 57 10.88 12.11 13.11
C VAL A 57 10.07 13.15 13.88
N ASP A 58 10.63 14.34 14.09
CA ASP A 58 9.94 15.47 14.74
C ASP A 58 8.69 15.90 13.95
N LYS A 59 8.64 15.58 12.66
CA LYS A 59 7.50 15.90 11.79
C LYS A 59 6.51 14.76 11.67
N PHE A 60 6.75 13.65 12.37
CA PHE A 60 5.95 12.44 12.17
C PHE A 60 4.47 12.65 12.52
N LEU A 61 4.16 13.41 13.56
CA LEU A 61 2.75 13.65 13.92
C LEU A 61 1.99 14.35 12.79
N ALA A 62 2.62 15.31 12.14
CA ALA A 62 2.02 15.99 10.99
C ALA A 62 1.84 15.04 9.81
N ILE A 63 2.84 14.19 9.55
CA ILE A 63 2.79 13.20 8.48
C ILE A 63 1.67 12.19 8.76
N LYS A 64 1.57 11.71 9.99
CA LYS A 64 0.52 10.77 10.39
C LYS A 64 -0.87 11.37 10.23
N SER A 65 -1.04 12.63 10.61
CA SER A 65 -2.31 13.33 10.45
C SER A 65 -2.71 13.40 8.97
N ARG A 66 -1.75 13.74 8.12
CA ARG A 66 -2.00 13.81 6.69
C ARG A 66 -2.31 12.44 6.10
N LEU A 67 -1.61 11.41 6.56
CA LEU A 67 -1.90 10.03 6.14
C LEU A 67 -3.33 9.64 6.47
N GLY A 68 -3.80 9.98 7.67
CA GLY A 68 -5.18 9.70 8.09
C GLY A 68 -6.23 10.41 7.26
N GLU A 69 -5.90 11.56 6.68
CA GLU A 69 -6.80 12.25 5.75
C GLU A 69 -6.83 11.58 4.38
N LEU A 70 -5.73 10.93 3.99
CA LEU A 70 -5.60 10.30 2.67
C LEU A 70 -6.22 8.92 2.61
N VAL A 71 -5.95 8.09 3.61
CA VAL A 71 -6.31 6.67 3.58
C VAL A 71 -6.80 6.20 4.94
N LYS A 72 -7.64 5.17 4.90
CA LYS A 72 -7.95 4.36 6.08
C LYS A 72 -6.85 3.31 6.24
N THR A 73 -6.33 3.11 7.44
CA THR A 73 -5.38 2.01 7.69
C THR A 73 -6.14 0.79 8.19
N GLU A 74 -5.96 -0.33 7.50
CA GLU A 74 -6.61 -1.60 7.84
C GLU A 74 -5.69 -2.47 8.69
N GLY A 75 -6.25 -3.04 9.75
CA GLY A 75 -5.52 -3.94 10.63
C GLY A 75 -5.31 -5.31 10.01
N ILE A 76 -4.46 -6.09 10.67
CA ILE A 76 -4.16 -7.46 10.23
C ILE A 76 -4.81 -8.44 11.19
N THR A 77 -5.75 -9.21 10.67
CA THR A 77 -6.45 -10.24 11.45
C THR A 77 -5.76 -11.59 11.31
N GLU A 78 -6.20 -12.55 12.12
CA GLU A 78 -5.69 -13.92 12.04
C GLU A 78 -5.89 -14.50 10.64
N ASP A 79 -7.08 -14.32 10.05
CA ASP A 79 -7.38 -14.83 8.72
C ASP A 79 -6.46 -14.21 7.65
N ILE A 80 -6.18 -12.93 7.78
CA ILE A 80 -5.26 -12.24 6.87
C ILE A 80 -3.86 -12.86 6.97
N CYS A 81 -3.41 -13.22 8.17
CA CYS A 81 -2.11 -13.86 8.36
C CYS A 81 -2.03 -15.21 7.61
N TYR A 82 -3.07 -16.02 7.71
CA TYR A 82 -3.08 -17.33 7.04
C TYR A 82 -3.12 -17.17 5.52
N ALA A 83 -3.96 -16.28 5.03
CA ALA A 83 -4.04 -15.99 3.60
C ALA A 83 -2.72 -15.43 3.07
N ALA A 84 -2.02 -14.62 3.86
CA ALA A 84 -0.71 -14.09 3.49
C ALA A 84 0.31 -15.22 3.31
N SER A 85 0.29 -16.21 4.20
CA SER A 85 1.19 -17.37 4.08
C SER A 85 0.95 -18.13 2.79
N GLU A 86 -0.31 -18.28 2.39
CA GLU A 86 -0.66 -18.94 1.13
C GLU A 86 -0.16 -18.14 -0.08
N LEU A 87 -0.32 -16.81 -0.06
CA LEU A 87 0.20 -15.95 -1.11
C LEU A 87 1.72 -16.01 -1.20
N ARG A 88 2.36 -16.00 -0.04
CA ARG A 88 3.82 -16.08 0.05
C ARG A 88 4.34 -17.37 -0.58
N MET A 89 3.70 -18.49 -0.28
CA MET A 89 4.07 -19.78 -0.83
C MET A 89 3.84 -19.83 -2.35
N LYS A 90 2.66 -19.39 -2.78
CA LYS A 90 2.25 -19.51 -4.19
C LYS A 90 3.02 -18.58 -5.11
N TYR A 91 3.22 -17.34 -4.70
CA TYR A 91 3.82 -16.31 -5.56
C TYR A 91 5.24 -15.93 -5.14
N LYS A 92 5.75 -16.55 -4.09
CA LYS A 92 7.11 -16.30 -3.57
C LYS A 92 7.34 -14.82 -3.25
N LEU A 93 6.36 -14.22 -2.59
CA LEU A 93 6.45 -12.83 -2.14
C LEU A 93 7.22 -12.74 -0.82
N PRO A 94 7.92 -11.63 -0.58
CA PRO A 94 8.47 -11.37 0.75
C PRO A 94 7.37 -11.34 1.82
N GLU A 95 7.78 -11.57 3.06
CA GLU A 95 6.84 -11.71 4.17
C GLU A 95 5.93 -10.48 4.32
N ILE A 96 6.52 -9.29 4.42
CA ILE A 96 5.74 -8.06 4.64
C ILE A 96 4.85 -7.78 3.43
N ASP A 97 5.37 -7.96 2.22
CA ASP A 97 4.59 -7.75 1.00
C ASP A 97 3.37 -8.65 0.95
N SER A 98 3.53 -9.92 1.37
CA SER A 98 2.41 -10.86 1.39
C SER A 98 1.34 -10.46 2.40
N LEU A 99 1.72 -9.92 3.55
CA LEU A 99 0.77 -9.45 4.57
C LEU A 99 -0.01 -8.23 4.06
N ILE A 100 0.66 -7.32 3.38
CA ILE A 100 0.02 -6.12 2.84
C ILE A 100 -0.96 -6.50 1.73
N LEU A 101 -0.54 -7.32 0.78
CA LEU A 101 -1.40 -7.76 -0.31
C LEU A 101 -2.59 -8.58 0.21
N SER A 102 -2.35 -9.46 1.17
CA SER A 102 -3.41 -10.27 1.77
C SER A 102 -4.49 -9.40 2.40
N THR A 103 -4.10 -8.29 3.01
CA THR A 103 -5.06 -7.36 3.60
C THR A 103 -5.98 -6.79 2.51
N ALA A 104 -5.40 -6.36 1.39
CA ALA A 104 -6.18 -5.83 0.27
C ALA A 104 -7.16 -6.86 -0.28
N ILE A 105 -6.69 -8.08 -0.49
CA ILE A 105 -7.50 -9.16 -1.06
C ILE A 105 -8.60 -9.59 -0.09
N SER A 106 -8.25 -9.81 1.17
CA SER A 106 -9.19 -10.29 2.18
C SER A 106 -10.32 -9.32 2.46
N LEU A 107 -10.04 -8.01 2.31
CA LEU A 107 -11.03 -6.97 2.53
C LEU A 107 -11.70 -6.51 1.23
N HIS A 108 -11.47 -7.25 0.14
CA HIS A 108 -12.15 -7.07 -1.14
C HIS A 108 -11.90 -5.72 -1.81
N TYR A 109 -10.69 -5.20 -1.70
CA TYR A 109 -10.33 -4.02 -2.48
C TYR A 109 -10.10 -4.43 -3.94
N PRO A 110 -10.74 -3.76 -4.90
CA PRO A 110 -10.69 -4.19 -6.30
C PRO A 110 -9.36 -3.94 -6.99
N ILE A 111 -8.51 -3.08 -6.44
CA ILE A 111 -7.20 -2.79 -7.03
C ILE A 111 -6.17 -2.51 -5.94
N PHE A 112 -4.95 -2.99 -6.16
CA PHE A 112 -3.80 -2.81 -5.29
C PHE A 112 -2.68 -2.16 -6.09
N TYR A 113 -2.21 -1.00 -5.64
CA TYR A 113 -1.14 -0.24 -6.28
C TYR A 113 0.16 -0.37 -5.52
N THR A 114 1.27 -0.57 -6.23
CA THR A 114 2.59 -0.69 -5.61
C THR A 114 3.69 -0.23 -6.57
N TYR A 115 4.79 0.26 -6.00
CA TYR A 115 6.05 0.49 -6.73
C TYR A 115 7.07 -0.64 -6.50
N ASP A 116 6.77 -1.59 -5.60
CA ASP A 116 7.74 -2.61 -5.21
C ASP A 116 7.97 -3.61 -6.35
N ALA A 117 9.25 -3.77 -6.71
CA ALA A 117 9.65 -4.66 -7.81
C ALA A 117 9.24 -6.12 -7.57
N ASP A 118 9.09 -6.53 -6.30
CA ASP A 118 8.69 -7.90 -5.99
C ASP A 118 7.29 -8.25 -6.50
N PHE A 119 6.47 -7.23 -6.79
CA PHE A 119 5.13 -7.45 -7.36
C PHE A 119 5.11 -7.46 -8.88
N MET A 120 6.23 -7.19 -9.54
CA MET A 120 6.26 -7.16 -11.01
C MET A 120 5.83 -8.49 -11.62
N LYS A 121 6.23 -9.60 -11.01
CA LYS A 121 5.91 -10.93 -11.50
C LYS A 121 4.42 -11.27 -11.49
N ILE A 122 3.63 -10.53 -10.74
CA ILE A 122 2.17 -10.71 -10.70
C ILE A 122 1.42 -9.47 -11.16
N ASN A 123 2.11 -8.52 -11.77
CA ASN A 123 1.48 -7.32 -12.31
C ASN A 123 0.40 -7.71 -13.33
N GLY A 124 -0.77 -7.10 -13.20
CA GLY A 124 -1.89 -7.38 -14.09
C GLY A 124 -2.71 -8.60 -13.71
N LYS A 125 -2.27 -9.41 -12.74
CA LYS A 125 -3.07 -10.53 -12.24
C LYS A 125 -4.24 -10.01 -11.42
N ARG A 126 -5.33 -10.76 -11.50
CA ARG A 126 -6.48 -10.53 -10.65
C ARG A 126 -6.59 -11.71 -9.69
N ILE A 127 -6.31 -11.45 -8.41
CA ILE A 127 -6.33 -12.49 -7.38
C ILE A 127 -7.56 -12.25 -6.51
N ASN A 128 -8.51 -13.19 -6.54
CA ASN A 128 -9.80 -13.07 -5.83
C ASN A 128 -10.44 -11.69 -6.03
N ASN A 129 -10.47 -11.22 -7.29
CA ASN A 129 -11.07 -9.94 -7.69
C ASN A 129 -10.26 -8.69 -7.32
N THR A 130 -9.04 -8.84 -6.82
CA THR A 130 -8.12 -7.71 -6.62
C THR A 130 -7.12 -7.68 -7.76
N LEU A 131 -7.14 -6.60 -8.54
CA LEU A 131 -6.17 -6.39 -9.62
C LEU A 131 -4.87 -5.87 -9.03
N ILE A 132 -3.75 -6.51 -9.35
CA ILE A 132 -2.43 -6.06 -8.92
C ILE A 132 -1.89 -5.11 -9.97
N LYS A 133 -1.60 -3.87 -9.57
CA LYS A 133 -1.10 -2.85 -10.48
C LYS A 133 0.25 -2.33 -10.02
N HIS A 134 1.32 -2.79 -10.69
CA HIS A 134 2.66 -2.25 -10.46
C HIS A 134 2.79 -0.93 -11.23
N LEU A 135 3.26 0.11 -10.54
CA LEU A 135 3.47 1.45 -11.07
C LEU A 135 4.93 1.64 -11.51
N GLY A 136 5.14 2.64 -12.30
CA GLY A 136 6.49 2.94 -12.79
C GLY A 136 6.68 2.45 -14.19
#